data_a10c8b70e2dc8f9a72d57c8eab551b83
#
_entry.id   a10c8b70e2dc8f9a72d57c8eab551b83
#
_cell.length_a   1.000
_cell.length_b   1.000
_cell.length_c   1.000
_cell.angle_alpha   90.00
_cell.angle_beta   90.00
_cell.angle_gamma   90.00
#
_symmetry.space_group_name_H-M   'P 1'
#
loop_
_entity.id
_entity.type
_entity.pdbx_description
1 polymer ?
#
loop_
_entity_poly.entity_id
_entity_poly.type
_entity_poly.pdbx_seq_one_letter_code
_entity_poly.pdbx_strand_id
1 'polypeptide(L)'
;MKSVYHAEHAHIKAHNVISESRSGLCVSEEEIARLNAIITPLVNNGQSVHQIYIEHKNELMCSEKTIYNYIDACLFDIRNIDLPRKVKFRERYKKPEFKVDKGCRIGRNYQEYLKFKEKNPDLAEVQMDSVIGVKGGKCLLTIHFVESSLMLAFIRDANTSQSVIDVFNGLDEALGNDLFEKLFPYILTDNGSEFSNPKAIEYREHFQPGTARHRTNIFYCDAGCPYQKGACEVNHELIRRIIPKESSMDDLTQMDIFRMMDHINSYKRKKLNNRSPYETFSFLHGEEVLAKLGCRPIDAKDICLKPKLLKK
;
A
#
# COMPACT_ATOMS: atom_id res chain seq x y z
N MET A 1 56.80 42.08 14.04
CA MET A 1 56.17 41.54 12.82
C MET A 1 54.80 42.20 12.65
N LYS A 2 54.52 42.81 11.50
CA LYS A 2 53.18 43.33 11.21
C LYS A 2 52.35 42.17 10.66
N SER A 3 51.28 41.83 11.37
CA SER A 3 50.33 40.82 10.83
C SER A 3 49.52 41.47 9.72
N VAL A 4 49.49 40.83 8.57
CA VAL A 4 48.71 41.27 7.41
C VAL A 4 47.33 40.57 7.51
N TYR A 5 46.26 41.38 7.49
CA TYR A 5 44.89 40.86 7.48
C TYR A 5 44.54 40.34 6.07
N HIS A 6 44.17 39.05 5.99
CA HIS A 6 43.65 38.43 4.79
C HIS A 6 42.16 38.15 4.97
N ALA A 7 41.28 38.88 4.29
CA ALA A 7 39.83 38.78 4.43
C ALA A 7 39.32 37.36 4.12
N GLU A 8 39.87 36.72 3.12
CA GLU A 8 39.50 35.34 2.72
C GLU A 8 39.85 34.33 3.83
N HIS A 9 41.07 34.41 4.40
CA HIS A 9 41.46 33.58 5.53
C HIS A 9 40.61 33.79 6.77
N ALA A 10 40.24 35.03 7.05
CA ALA A 10 39.36 35.37 8.17
C ALA A 10 37.96 34.81 7.95
N HIS A 11 37.43 34.87 6.71
CA HIS A 11 36.12 34.31 6.37
C HIS A 11 36.12 32.79 6.48
N ILE A 12 37.11 32.10 5.92
CA ILE A 12 37.25 30.65 6.01
C ILE A 12 37.34 30.22 7.47
N LYS A 13 38.17 30.90 8.27
CA LYS A 13 38.35 30.58 9.71
C LYS A 13 37.04 30.79 10.49
N ALA A 14 36.32 31.89 10.24
CA ALA A 14 35.04 32.14 10.88
C ALA A 14 33.98 31.09 10.49
N HIS A 15 33.94 30.74 9.21
CA HIS A 15 33.03 29.70 8.72
C HIS A 15 33.35 28.34 9.31
N ASN A 16 34.63 27.98 9.38
CA ASN A 16 35.07 26.71 9.98
C ASN A 16 34.72 26.64 11.47
N VAL A 17 34.94 27.71 12.24
CA VAL A 17 34.58 27.77 13.67
C VAL A 17 33.08 27.57 13.86
N ILE A 18 32.23 28.20 13.01
CA ILE A 18 30.79 28.06 13.09
C ILE A 18 30.37 26.63 12.68
N SER A 19 31.02 26.06 11.66
CA SER A 19 30.76 24.69 11.21
C SER A 19 31.18 23.66 12.26
N GLU A 20 32.37 23.82 12.84
CA GLU A 20 32.91 22.93 13.87
C GLU A 20 32.12 23.02 15.18
N SER A 21 31.68 24.21 15.58
CA SER A 21 30.83 24.41 16.77
C SER A 21 29.43 23.76 16.64
N ARG A 22 28.98 23.51 15.41
CA ARG A 22 27.73 22.84 15.09
C ARG A 22 27.94 21.38 14.70
N SER A 23 29.18 20.91 14.58
CA SER A 23 29.52 19.54 14.32
C SER A 23 29.48 18.74 15.62
N GLY A 24 28.95 17.51 15.54
CA GLY A 24 28.82 16.63 16.69
C GLY A 24 27.36 16.36 17.08
N LEU A 25 27.20 15.41 17.94
CA LEU A 25 25.91 14.94 18.42
C LEU A 25 25.73 15.42 19.87
N CYS A 26 24.84 16.40 20.08
CA CYS A 26 24.43 16.83 21.42
C CYS A 26 23.42 15.85 22.02
N VAL A 27 23.86 14.62 22.30
CA VAL A 27 23.00 13.58 22.88
C VAL A 27 23.85 12.70 23.80
N SER A 28 23.33 12.31 24.96
CA SER A 28 23.99 11.36 25.86
C SER A 28 23.85 9.91 25.39
N GLU A 29 24.77 9.05 25.81
CA GLU A 29 24.70 7.61 25.52
C GLU A 29 23.42 6.97 26.10
N GLU A 30 22.97 7.44 27.27
CA GLU A 30 21.74 6.97 27.91
C GLU A 30 20.50 7.30 27.06
N GLU A 31 20.45 8.50 26.48
CA GLU A 31 19.34 8.92 25.62
C GLU A 31 19.36 8.15 24.30
N ILE A 32 20.55 7.88 23.73
CA ILE A 32 20.67 7.01 22.55
C ILE A 32 20.18 5.61 22.85
N ALA A 33 20.57 5.03 23.98
CA ALA A 33 20.13 3.69 24.39
C ALA A 33 18.61 3.63 24.57
N ARG A 34 18.00 4.67 25.17
CA ARG A 34 16.56 4.79 25.34
C ARG A 34 15.83 4.85 23.99
N LEU A 35 16.28 5.70 23.09
CA LEU A 35 15.72 5.84 21.76
C LEU A 35 15.88 4.55 20.93
N ASN A 36 17.04 3.90 21.03
CA ASN A 36 17.31 2.65 20.36
C ASN A 36 16.36 1.52 20.83
N ALA A 37 16.08 1.46 22.13
CA ALA A 37 15.14 0.48 22.70
C ALA A 37 13.71 0.62 22.16
N ILE A 38 13.28 1.84 21.81
CA ILE A 38 11.95 2.12 21.23
C ILE A 38 11.98 1.87 19.72
N ILE A 39 12.96 2.42 19.01
CA ILE A 39 12.95 2.51 17.54
C ILE A 39 13.35 1.17 16.89
N THR A 40 14.38 0.51 17.42
CA THR A 40 14.94 -0.69 16.79
C THR A 40 13.95 -1.85 16.66
N PRO A 41 13.16 -2.24 17.67
CA PRO A 41 12.17 -3.30 17.52
C PRO A 41 11.11 -2.99 16.47
N LEU A 42 10.66 -1.73 16.39
CA LEU A 42 9.61 -1.30 15.48
C LEU A 42 10.10 -1.26 14.02
N VAL A 43 11.32 -0.77 13.78
CA VAL A 43 11.96 -0.86 12.45
C VAL A 43 12.20 -2.33 12.08
N ASN A 44 12.58 -3.16 13.03
CA ASN A 44 12.72 -4.61 12.82
C ASN A 44 11.39 -5.31 12.52
N ASN A 45 10.26 -4.71 12.84
CA ASN A 45 8.93 -5.13 12.40
C ASN A 45 8.53 -4.56 11.02
N GLY A 46 9.40 -3.75 10.38
CA GLY A 46 9.18 -3.17 9.04
C GLY A 46 8.45 -1.83 9.06
N GLN A 47 8.25 -1.22 10.24
CA GLN A 47 7.65 0.11 10.34
C GLN A 47 8.61 1.19 9.84
N SER A 48 8.09 2.28 9.26
CA SER A 48 8.91 3.42 8.87
C SER A 48 9.17 4.34 10.07
N VAL A 49 10.26 5.11 10.02
CA VAL A 49 10.57 6.14 11.03
C VAL A 49 9.40 7.11 11.20
N HIS A 50 8.70 7.46 10.11
CA HIS A 50 7.53 8.34 10.16
C HIS A 50 6.38 7.75 10.99
N GLN A 51 6.05 6.47 10.81
CA GLN A 51 5.01 5.78 11.61
C GLN A 51 5.40 5.77 13.09
N ILE A 52 6.64 5.40 13.40
CA ILE A 52 7.18 5.35 14.77
C ILE A 52 7.11 6.74 15.41
N TYR A 53 7.52 7.77 14.68
CA TYR A 53 7.50 9.14 15.16
C TYR A 53 6.10 9.62 15.53
N ILE A 54 5.08 9.30 14.73
CA ILE A 54 3.70 9.73 14.99
C ILE A 54 3.12 9.06 16.23
N GLU A 55 3.35 7.75 16.38
CA GLU A 55 2.80 6.98 17.50
C GLU A 55 3.50 7.26 18.82
N HIS A 56 4.82 7.48 18.79
CA HIS A 56 5.66 7.64 19.97
C HIS A 56 6.21 9.06 20.13
N LYS A 57 5.58 10.07 19.51
CA LYS A 57 6.09 11.45 19.49
C LYS A 57 6.42 12.01 20.88
N ASN A 58 5.55 11.73 21.85
CA ASN A 58 5.72 12.21 23.23
C ASN A 58 6.84 11.48 23.99
N GLU A 59 7.12 10.24 23.61
CA GLU A 59 8.18 9.44 24.22
C GLU A 59 9.53 9.74 23.57
N LEU A 60 9.57 9.98 22.27
CA LEU A 60 10.81 10.22 21.53
C LEU A 60 11.45 11.57 21.85
N MET A 61 10.65 12.60 22.13
CA MET A 61 11.09 13.95 22.49
C MET A 61 12.13 14.59 21.51
N CYS A 62 12.23 14.07 20.29
CA CYS A 62 13.12 14.57 19.24
C CYS A 62 12.37 14.64 17.90
N SER A 63 12.94 15.27 16.87
CA SER A 63 12.33 15.37 15.55
C SER A 63 12.53 14.08 14.74
N GLU A 64 11.64 13.82 13.78
CA GLU A 64 11.80 12.73 12.81
C GLU A 64 13.15 12.81 12.08
N LYS A 65 13.59 14.03 11.73
CA LYS A 65 14.89 14.27 11.09
C LYS A 65 16.06 13.87 11.99
N THR A 66 15.94 14.13 13.30
CA THR A 66 16.96 13.73 14.29
C THR A 66 17.14 12.22 14.32
N ILE A 67 16.06 11.46 14.25
CA ILE A 67 16.11 9.99 14.20
C ILE A 67 16.88 9.52 12.96
N TYR A 68 16.60 10.10 11.78
CA TYR A 68 17.36 9.77 10.57
C TYR A 68 18.85 10.12 10.69
N ASN A 69 19.17 11.25 11.28
CA ASN A 69 20.58 11.66 11.51
C ASN A 69 21.30 10.66 12.44
N TYR A 70 20.64 10.16 13.48
CA TYR A 70 21.21 9.16 14.39
C TYR A 70 21.41 7.79 13.70
N ILE A 71 20.51 7.39 12.82
CA ILE A 71 20.66 6.18 12.00
C ILE A 71 21.82 6.35 11.01
N ASP A 72 21.93 7.51 10.35
CA ASP A 72 23.02 7.84 9.42
C ASP A 72 24.39 7.86 10.14
N ALA A 73 24.42 8.37 11.39
CA ALA A 73 25.60 8.37 12.24
C ALA A 73 25.90 6.99 12.88
N CYS A 74 25.11 5.98 12.58
CA CYS A 74 25.28 4.61 13.12
C CYS A 74 25.20 4.51 14.65
N LEU A 75 24.40 5.33 15.31
CA LEU A 75 24.25 5.34 16.77
C LEU A 75 23.24 4.30 17.27
N PHE A 76 22.39 3.79 16.41
CA PHE A 76 21.43 2.70 16.71
C PHE A 76 21.93 1.36 16.18
N ASP A 77 21.37 0.28 16.69
CA ASP A 77 21.64 -1.08 16.19
C ASP A 77 21.15 -1.27 14.76
N ILE A 78 20.09 -0.56 14.36
CA ILE A 78 19.60 -0.52 12.99
C ILE A 78 20.48 0.37 12.09
N ARG A 79 20.50 0.03 10.82
CA ARG A 79 21.23 0.74 9.78
C ARG A 79 20.26 1.21 8.69
N ASN A 80 20.74 2.08 7.81
CA ASN A 80 19.98 2.57 6.66
C ASN A 80 19.41 1.45 5.78
N ILE A 81 20.06 0.30 5.72
CA ILE A 81 19.60 -0.87 4.95
C ILE A 81 18.34 -1.51 5.55
N ASP A 82 18.13 -1.35 6.86
CA ASP A 82 16.96 -1.89 7.56
C ASP A 82 15.71 -1.04 7.36
N LEU A 83 15.89 0.21 6.88
CA LEU A 83 14.80 1.13 6.63
C LEU A 83 14.03 0.76 5.37
N PRO A 84 12.68 0.85 5.40
CA PRO A 84 11.86 0.66 4.22
C PRO A 84 12.26 1.63 3.10
N ARG A 85 12.31 1.15 1.83
CA ARG A 85 12.58 1.94 0.62
C ARG A 85 14.00 2.50 0.47
N LYS A 86 14.92 2.25 1.39
CA LYS A 86 16.29 2.76 1.26
C LYS A 86 17.07 2.01 0.16
N VAL A 87 16.76 0.74 -0.07
CA VAL A 87 17.35 -0.08 -1.15
C VAL A 87 16.32 -0.32 -2.25
N LYS A 88 16.62 0.11 -3.47
CA LYS A 88 15.81 -0.14 -4.68
C LYS A 88 16.54 -1.12 -5.59
N PHE A 89 15.92 -2.28 -5.86
CA PHE A 89 16.41 -3.23 -6.86
C PHE A 89 15.97 -2.81 -8.26
N ARG A 90 16.90 -2.87 -9.25
CA ARG A 90 16.56 -2.61 -10.64
C ARG A 90 15.79 -3.80 -11.23
N GLU A 91 14.56 -3.57 -11.70
CA GLU A 91 13.77 -4.61 -12.35
C GLU A 91 14.39 -5.04 -13.68
N ARG A 92 14.44 -6.37 -13.92
CA ARG A 92 14.85 -6.90 -15.23
C ARG A 92 13.68 -6.84 -16.21
N TYR A 93 13.92 -6.38 -17.43
CA TYR A 93 12.91 -6.34 -18.50
C TYR A 93 12.41 -7.76 -18.82
N LYS A 94 11.09 -7.98 -18.75
CA LYS A 94 10.44 -9.25 -19.18
C LYS A 94 9.82 -9.06 -20.57
N LYS A 95 9.91 -10.10 -21.42
CA LYS A 95 9.25 -10.12 -22.73
C LYS A 95 7.73 -10.15 -22.57
N PRO A 96 6.94 -9.47 -23.45
CA PRO A 96 5.48 -9.43 -23.34
C PRO A 96 4.86 -10.83 -23.55
N GLU A 97 3.91 -11.18 -22.69
CA GLU A 97 3.12 -12.39 -22.78
C GLU A 97 1.89 -12.21 -23.68
N PHE A 98 1.26 -13.33 -24.04
CA PHE A 98 0.18 -13.51 -25.01
C PHE A 98 -0.87 -12.38 -25.09
N LYS A 99 -1.33 -12.10 -26.31
CA LYS A 99 -2.42 -11.14 -26.59
C LYS A 99 -3.77 -11.73 -26.24
N VAL A 100 -4.48 -11.16 -25.27
CA VAL A 100 -5.86 -11.46 -24.94
C VAL A 100 -6.81 -10.77 -25.94
N ASP A 101 -7.95 -11.41 -26.23
CA ASP A 101 -9.03 -10.81 -27.03
C ASP A 101 -9.46 -9.46 -26.41
N LYS A 102 -9.42 -8.41 -27.23
CA LYS A 102 -9.73 -7.04 -26.80
C LYS A 102 -11.22 -6.71 -26.87
N GLY A 103 -12.08 -7.61 -27.37
CA GLY A 103 -13.50 -7.38 -27.56
C GLY A 103 -14.23 -7.00 -26.26
N CYS A 104 -13.81 -7.59 -25.13
CA CYS A 104 -14.40 -7.31 -23.82
C CYS A 104 -14.18 -5.85 -23.35
N ARG A 105 -13.23 -5.11 -23.94
CA ARG A 105 -12.85 -3.74 -23.58
C ARG A 105 -13.53 -2.65 -24.38
N ILE A 106 -14.37 -3.01 -25.36
CA ILE A 106 -15.12 -2.04 -26.17
C ILE A 106 -16.08 -1.27 -25.25
N GLY A 107 -15.99 0.06 -25.27
CA GLY A 107 -16.77 0.96 -24.40
C GLY A 107 -16.28 1.01 -22.95
N ARG A 108 -15.13 0.41 -22.62
CA ARG A 108 -14.56 0.36 -21.26
C ARG A 108 -13.09 0.81 -21.20
N ASN A 109 -12.62 1.56 -22.20
CA ASN A 109 -11.25 2.04 -22.25
C ASN A 109 -11.03 3.22 -21.26
N TYR A 110 -9.79 3.64 -21.09
CA TYR A 110 -9.44 4.72 -20.16
C TYR A 110 -10.10 6.05 -20.49
N GLN A 111 -10.39 6.35 -21.77
CA GLN A 111 -11.10 7.57 -22.15
C GLN A 111 -12.57 7.52 -21.68
N GLU A 112 -13.21 6.37 -21.77
CA GLU A 112 -14.57 6.19 -21.25
C GLU A 112 -14.62 6.28 -19.72
N TYR A 113 -13.57 5.76 -19.02
CA TYR A 113 -13.40 5.96 -17.59
C TYR A 113 -13.31 7.45 -17.22
N LEU A 114 -12.51 8.25 -17.94
CA LEU A 114 -12.37 9.68 -17.67
C LEU A 114 -13.73 10.41 -17.86
N LYS A 115 -14.47 10.12 -18.93
CA LYS A 115 -15.80 10.67 -19.17
C LYS A 115 -16.79 10.25 -18.08
N PHE A 116 -16.72 9.00 -17.62
CA PHE A 116 -17.59 8.50 -16.56
C PHE A 116 -17.29 9.22 -15.24
N LYS A 117 -16.03 9.36 -14.89
CA LYS A 117 -15.57 10.06 -13.68
C LYS A 117 -15.97 11.55 -13.69
N GLU A 118 -15.82 12.21 -14.83
CA GLU A 118 -16.23 13.62 -15.01
C GLU A 118 -17.74 13.82 -14.81
N LYS A 119 -18.56 12.88 -15.29
CA LYS A 119 -20.01 12.91 -15.11
C LYS A 119 -20.45 12.54 -13.69
N ASN A 120 -19.64 11.84 -12.94
CA ASN A 120 -19.95 11.32 -11.61
C ASN A 120 -18.83 11.64 -10.61
N PRO A 121 -18.55 12.92 -10.32
CA PRO A 121 -17.40 13.33 -9.50
C PRO A 121 -17.47 12.85 -8.05
N ASP A 122 -18.68 12.62 -7.55
CA ASP A 122 -18.92 12.21 -6.15
C ASP A 122 -18.81 10.70 -5.92
N LEU A 123 -18.66 9.91 -6.98
CA LEU A 123 -18.49 8.46 -6.84
C LEU A 123 -17.06 8.08 -6.50
N ALA A 124 -16.90 7.22 -5.50
CA ALA A 124 -15.61 6.74 -5.05
C ALA A 124 -14.95 5.82 -6.09
N GLU A 125 -13.67 6.06 -6.35
CA GLU A 125 -12.87 5.22 -7.26
C GLU A 125 -12.36 3.97 -6.56
N VAL A 126 -12.56 2.82 -7.21
CA VAL A 126 -11.99 1.55 -6.81
C VAL A 126 -11.00 1.08 -7.89
N GLN A 127 -9.84 0.60 -7.49
CA GLN A 127 -8.86 0.00 -8.38
C GLN A 127 -8.68 -1.47 -8.03
N MET A 128 -8.56 -2.35 -9.02
CA MET A 128 -8.23 -3.76 -8.77
C MET A 128 -7.02 -4.21 -9.57
N ASP A 129 -6.32 -5.19 -9.03
CA ASP A 129 -5.11 -5.77 -9.61
C ASP A 129 -4.86 -7.18 -9.08
N SER A 130 -3.99 -7.92 -9.74
CA SER A 130 -3.53 -9.23 -9.29
C SER A 130 -2.09 -9.19 -8.79
N VAL A 131 -1.84 -9.80 -7.63
CA VAL A 131 -0.48 -9.99 -7.10
C VAL A 131 -0.09 -11.45 -7.27
N ILE A 132 0.79 -11.71 -8.24
CA ILE A 132 1.24 -13.07 -8.57
C ILE A 132 2.52 -13.38 -7.76
N GLY A 133 2.57 -14.55 -7.10
CA GLY A 133 3.75 -15.11 -6.49
C GLY A 133 4.56 -15.93 -7.50
N VAL A 134 4.57 -17.24 -7.34
CA VAL A 134 5.14 -18.19 -8.31
C VAL A 134 4.15 -18.34 -9.47
N LYS A 135 4.68 -18.44 -10.71
CA LYS A 135 3.85 -18.64 -11.89
C LYS A 135 3.15 -20.01 -11.83
N GLY A 136 1.84 -20.00 -11.96
CA GLY A 136 1.00 -21.22 -11.90
C GLY A 136 0.56 -21.63 -10.49
N GLY A 137 1.05 -20.95 -9.43
CA GLY A 137 0.59 -21.12 -8.05
C GLY A 137 -0.55 -20.16 -7.70
N LYS A 138 -0.94 -20.15 -6.43
CA LYS A 138 -1.93 -19.21 -5.89
C LYS A 138 -1.52 -17.76 -6.11
N CYS A 139 -2.51 -16.90 -6.27
CA CYS A 139 -2.35 -15.46 -6.47
C CYS A 139 -3.36 -14.67 -5.62
N LEU A 140 -3.14 -13.36 -5.47
CA LEU A 140 -4.09 -12.49 -4.80
C LEU A 140 -4.85 -11.64 -5.84
N LEU A 141 -6.14 -11.44 -5.63
CA LEU A 141 -6.89 -10.31 -6.15
C LEU A 141 -6.81 -9.20 -5.09
N THR A 142 -6.40 -8.02 -5.46
CA THR A 142 -6.41 -6.84 -4.60
C THR A 142 -7.45 -5.86 -5.08
N ILE A 143 -8.21 -5.30 -4.16
CA ILE A 143 -9.25 -4.29 -4.39
C ILE A 143 -8.91 -3.08 -3.52
N HIS A 144 -8.65 -1.95 -4.14
CA HIS A 144 -8.16 -0.74 -3.50
C HIS A 144 -9.17 0.40 -3.60
N PHE A 145 -9.65 0.86 -2.46
CA PHE A 145 -10.48 2.07 -2.34
C PHE A 145 -9.56 3.29 -2.31
N VAL A 146 -9.54 4.05 -3.41
CA VAL A 146 -8.54 5.11 -3.64
C VAL A 146 -8.61 6.21 -2.59
N GLU A 147 -9.80 6.63 -2.21
CA GLU A 147 -10.06 7.72 -1.27
C GLU A 147 -9.53 7.42 0.13
N SER A 148 -9.88 6.26 0.70
CA SER A 148 -9.45 5.83 2.03
C SER A 148 -8.11 5.14 2.04
N SER A 149 -7.61 4.72 0.86
CA SER A 149 -6.45 3.81 0.69
C SER A 149 -6.62 2.45 1.36
N LEU A 150 -7.85 2.08 1.77
CA LEU A 150 -8.13 0.73 2.22
C LEU A 150 -7.92 -0.24 1.06
N MET A 151 -7.28 -1.37 1.32
CA MET A 151 -7.11 -2.44 0.35
C MET A 151 -7.61 -3.75 0.93
N LEU A 152 -8.44 -4.44 0.16
CA LEU A 152 -8.80 -5.83 0.42
C LEU A 152 -7.90 -6.73 -0.42
N ALA A 153 -7.66 -7.95 0.04
CA ALA A 153 -6.98 -8.96 -0.74
C ALA A 153 -7.64 -10.33 -0.55
N PHE A 154 -7.80 -11.04 -1.66
CA PHE A 154 -8.43 -12.36 -1.70
C PHE A 154 -7.48 -13.35 -2.37
N ILE A 155 -7.22 -14.49 -1.69
CA ILE A 155 -6.40 -15.55 -2.25
C ILE A 155 -7.21 -16.37 -3.25
N ARG A 156 -6.61 -16.69 -4.38
CA ARG A 156 -7.21 -17.45 -5.46
C ARG A 156 -6.27 -18.58 -5.86
N ASP A 157 -6.82 -19.76 -6.09
CA ASP A 157 -6.03 -20.95 -6.47
C ASP A 157 -5.43 -20.83 -7.88
N ALA A 158 -6.09 -20.07 -8.76
CA ALA A 158 -5.61 -19.82 -10.11
C ALA A 158 -5.94 -18.39 -10.57
N ASN A 159 -5.10 -17.84 -11.44
CA ASN A 159 -5.32 -16.51 -12.02
C ASN A 159 -6.25 -16.56 -13.22
N THR A 160 -7.55 -16.81 -12.97
CA THR A 160 -8.60 -16.94 -13.99
C THR A 160 -9.68 -15.88 -13.82
N SER A 161 -10.44 -15.61 -14.88
CA SER A 161 -11.58 -14.67 -14.80
C SER A 161 -12.68 -15.20 -13.88
N GLN A 162 -12.91 -16.51 -13.84
CA GLN A 162 -13.90 -17.10 -12.95
C GLN A 162 -13.56 -16.84 -11.48
N SER A 163 -12.30 -17.02 -11.07
CA SER A 163 -11.89 -16.78 -9.69
C SER A 163 -12.03 -15.31 -9.26
N VAL A 164 -11.98 -14.37 -10.20
CA VAL A 164 -12.30 -12.94 -9.92
C VAL A 164 -13.80 -12.76 -9.72
N ILE A 165 -14.61 -13.35 -10.59
CA ILE A 165 -16.08 -13.29 -10.52
C ILE A 165 -16.57 -13.87 -9.17
N ASP A 166 -16.01 -15.00 -8.75
CA ASP A 166 -16.37 -15.66 -7.49
C ASP A 166 -16.10 -14.75 -6.27
N VAL A 167 -14.98 -14.00 -6.27
CA VAL A 167 -14.70 -13.01 -5.23
C VAL A 167 -15.75 -11.89 -5.22
N PHE A 168 -16.14 -11.36 -6.39
CA PHE A 168 -17.15 -10.31 -6.45
C PHE A 168 -18.54 -10.80 -6.06
N ASN A 169 -18.88 -12.04 -6.38
CA ASN A 169 -20.14 -12.65 -5.95
C ASN A 169 -20.16 -12.84 -4.42
N GLY A 170 -19.07 -13.31 -3.82
CA GLY A 170 -18.96 -13.41 -2.37
C GLY A 170 -19.01 -12.07 -1.64
N LEU A 171 -18.42 -11.02 -2.21
CA LEU A 171 -18.52 -9.66 -1.69
C LEU A 171 -19.96 -9.10 -1.78
N ASP A 172 -20.65 -9.34 -2.88
CA ASP A 172 -22.02 -8.91 -3.09
C ASP A 172 -22.98 -9.60 -2.11
N GLU A 173 -22.78 -10.90 -1.86
CA GLU A 173 -23.54 -11.67 -0.86
C GLU A 173 -23.28 -11.15 0.57
N ALA A 174 -22.04 -10.89 0.94
CA ALA A 174 -21.66 -10.43 2.28
C ALA A 174 -22.16 -9.00 2.59
N LEU A 175 -22.13 -8.11 1.61
CA LEU A 175 -22.49 -6.71 1.75
C LEU A 175 -24.01 -6.48 1.55
N GLY A 176 -24.62 -7.25 0.67
CA GLY A 176 -25.93 -6.99 0.13
C GLY A 176 -25.92 -5.94 -0.99
N ASN A 177 -26.98 -5.94 -1.81
CA ASN A 177 -27.02 -5.20 -3.06
C ASN A 177 -26.71 -3.71 -2.94
N ASP A 178 -27.40 -3.01 -2.03
CA ASP A 178 -27.33 -1.55 -1.95
C ASP A 178 -25.94 -1.08 -1.45
N LEU A 179 -25.38 -1.80 -0.48
CA LEU A 179 -24.05 -1.47 0.06
C LEU A 179 -22.96 -1.79 -0.94
N PHE A 180 -23.08 -2.91 -1.68
CA PHE A 180 -22.14 -3.27 -2.74
C PHE A 180 -22.11 -2.18 -3.83
N GLU A 181 -23.27 -1.77 -4.35
CA GLU A 181 -23.36 -0.73 -5.39
C GLU A 181 -22.80 0.63 -4.92
N LYS A 182 -22.99 0.95 -3.64
CA LYS A 182 -22.41 2.16 -3.03
C LYS A 182 -20.89 2.11 -2.93
N LEU A 183 -20.32 0.95 -2.56
CA LEU A 183 -18.88 0.80 -2.37
C LEU A 183 -18.12 0.56 -3.68
N PHE A 184 -18.76 -0.04 -4.67
CA PHE A 184 -18.17 -0.42 -5.96
C PHE A 184 -18.87 0.24 -7.14
N PRO A 185 -19.02 1.57 -7.18
CA PRO A 185 -19.76 2.23 -8.27
C PRO A 185 -19.05 2.05 -9.62
N TYR A 186 -17.72 2.08 -9.61
CA TYR A 186 -16.89 1.73 -10.76
C TYR A 186 -15.50 1.27 -10.34
N ILE A 187 -14.88 0.44 -11.17
CA ILE A 187 -13.61 -0.20 -10.90
C ILE A 187 -12.67 -0.01 -12.09
N LEU A 188 -11.47 0.48 -11.82
CA LEU A 188 -10.39 0.60 -12.81
C LEU A 188 -9.41 -0.58 -12.65
N THR A 189 -9.11 -1.27 -13.75
CA THR A 189 -8.19 -2.41 -13.76
C THR A 189 -7.18 -2.31 -14.89
N ASP A 190 -6.17 -3.17 -14.87
CA ASP A 190 -5.26 -3.34 -16.00
C ASP A 190 -5.86 -4.29 -17.08
N ASN A 191 -5.02 -4.62 -18.05
CA ASN A 191 -5.40 -5.46 -19.17
C ASN A 191 -5.11 -6.96 -18.93
N GLY A 192 -5.09 -7.43 -17.68
CA GLY A 192 -4.87 -8.83 -17.33
C GLY A 192 -5.91 -9.78 -17.94
N SER A 193 -5.53 -11.02 -18.23
CA SER A 193 -6.44 -12.05 -18.78
C SER A 193 -7.54 -12.44 -17.79
N GLU A 194 -7.26 -12.33 -16.51
CA GLU A 194 -8.19 -12.55 -15.41
C GLU A 194 -9.35 -11.54 -15.37
N PHE A 195 -9.19 -10.40 -16.02
CA PHE A 195 -10.22 -9.35 -16.13
C PHE A 195 -10.94 -9.37 -17.49
N SER A 196 -10.85 -10.47 -18.26
CA SER A 196 -11.41 -10.57 -19.60
C SER A 196 -12.93 -10.79 -19.65
N ASN A 197 -13.59 -11.01 -18.52
CA ASN A 197 -15.05 -11.16 -18.44
C ASN A 197 -15.68 -10.05 -17.56
N PRO A 198 -15.65 -8.77 -18.00
CA PRO A 198 -16.19 -7.66 -17.21
C PRO A 198 -17.71 -7.77 -17.00
N LYS A 199 -18.45 -8.31 -17.97
CA LYS A 199 -19.90 -8.45 -17.87
C LYS A 199 -20.35 -9.28 -16.67
N ALA A 200 -19.66 -10.38 -16.38
CA ALA A 200 -19.97 -11.21 -15.22
C ALA A 200 -19.63 -10.54 -13.88
N ILE A 201 -18.74 -9.52 -13.88
CA ILE A 201 -18.47 -8.68 -12.71
C ILE A 201 -19.51 -7.56 -12.63
N GLU A 202 -19.89 -6.95 -13.75
CA GLU A 202 -20.83 -5.83 -13.82
C GLU A 202 -22.28 -6.20 -13.52
N TYR A 203 -22.67 -7.45 -13.77
CA TYR A 203 -24.06 -7.89 -13.64
C TYR A 203 -24.15 -9.09 -12.70
N ARG A 204 -25.20 -9.09 -11.87
CA ARG A 204 -25.61 -10.25 -11.07
C ARG A 204 -26.35 -11.23 -11.99
N GLU A 205 -25.96 -12.49 -11.96
CA GLU A 205 -26.73 -13.56 -12.56
C GLU A 205 -27.91 -13.88 -11.64
N HIS A 206 -29.12 -13.59 -12.08
CA HIS A 206 -30.34 -14.11 -11.45
C HIS A 206 -30.77 -15.39 -12.14
N PHE A 207 -31.36 -16.32 -11.37
CA PHE A 207 -31.89 -17.60 -11.86
C PHE A 207 -32.96 -17.48 -12.96
N GLN A 208 -33.48 -16.28 -13.22
CA GLN A 208 -34.45 -16.02 -14.29
C GLN A 208 -33.76 -15.31 -15.46
N PRO A 209 -33.85 -15.89 -16.68
CA PRO A 209 -33.34 -15.24 -17.89
C PRO A 209 -33.96 -13.84 -18.07
N GLY A 210 -33.13 -12.81 -18.29
CA GLY A 210 -33.57 -11.45 -18.55
C GLY A 210 -33.64 -10.52 -17.31
N THR A 211 -33.31 -10.97 -16.10
CA THR A 211 -33.34 -10.17 -14.87
C THR A 211 -31.97 -9.82 -14.31
N ALA A 212 -30.92 -9.85 -15.13
CA ALA A 212 -29.57 -9.47 -14.71
C ALA A 212 -29.56 -8.00 -14.21
N ARG A 213 -29.25 -7.80 -12.92
CA ARG A 213 -29.15 -6.47 -12.33
C ARG A 213 -27.72 -5.97 -12.40
N HIS A 214 -27.52 -4.78 -12.95
CA HIS A 214 -26.23 -4.10 -12.99
C HIS A 214 -25.80 -3.73 -11.56
N ARG A 215 -24.52 -3.96 -11.23
CA ARG A 215 -23.97 -3.71 -9.87
C ARG A 215 -22.72 -2.84 -9.82
N THR A 216 -21.95 -2.74 -10.93
CA THR A 216 -20.73 -1.93 -11.01
C THR A 216 -20.35 -1.67 -12.46
N ASN A 217 -19.41 -0.77 -12.72
CA ASN A 217 -18.83 -0.50 -14.03
C ASN A 217 -17.34 -0.86 -14.02
N ILE A 218 -16.88 -1.56 -15.05
CA ILE A 218 -15.46 -1.93 -15.20
C ILE A 218 -14.82 -1.10 -16.31
N PHE A 219 -13.66 -0.52 -15.99
CA PHE A 219 -12.84 0.22 -16.95
C PHE A 219 -11.40 -0.32 -16.95
N TYR A 220 -10.72 -0.15 -18.09
CA TYR A 220 -9.37 -0.64 -18.30
C TYR A 220 -8.39 0.50 -18.53
N CYS A 221 -7.22 0.39 -17.89
CA CYS A 221 -6.07 1.25 -18.19
C CYS A 221 -5.55 1.00 -19.60
N ASP A 222 -4.87 1.99 -20.18
CA ASP A 222 -4.14 1.81 -21.42
C ASP A 222 -2.94 0.89 -21.22
N ALA A 223 -2.61 0.13 -22.25
CA ALA A 223 -1.47 -0.78 -22.18
C ALA A 223 -0.13 -0.01 -22.01
N GLY A 224 0.65 -0.41 -21.01
CA GLY A 224 1.94 0.23 -20.71
C GLY A 224 1.86 1.57 -19.98
N CYS A 225 0.70 1.93 -19.42
CA CYS A 225 0.48 3.16 -18.68
C CYS A 225 0.27 2.92 -17.16
N PRO A 226 1.29 2.47 -16.41
CA PRO A 226 1.15 2.13 -14.99
C PRO A 226 0.72 3.32 -14.13
N TYR A 227 1.07 4.55 -14.51
CA TYR A 227 0.67 5.77 -13.78
C TYR A 227 -0.85 5.97 -13.67
N GLN A 228 -1.65 5.36 -14.54
CA GLN A 228 -3.11 5.43 -14.51
C GLN A 228 -3.72 4.69 -13.29
N LYS A 229 -2.96 3.77 -12.68
CA LYS A 229 -3.35 2.96 -11.51
C LYS A 229 -2.32 3.06 -10.36
N GLY A 230 -1.66 4.20 -10.23
CA GLY A 230 -0.57 4.40 -9.27
C GLY A 230 -0.97 4.27 -7.80
N ALA A 231 -2.24 4.48 -7.45
CA ALA A 231 -2.70 4.36 -6.06
C ALA A 231 -2.63 2.91 -5.55
N CYS A 232 -2.94 1.93 -6.39
CA CYS A 232 -2.85 0.51 -6.07
C CYS A 232 -1.38 0.05 -5.88
N GLU A 233 -0.46 0.53 -6.73
CA GLU A 233 0.95 0.14 -6.70
C GLU A 233 1.65 0.44 -5.37
N VAL A 234 1.35 1.57 -4.74
CA VAL A 234 1.91 1.96 -3.43
C VAL A 234 1.54 0.93 -2.35
N ASN A 235 0.31 0.40 -2.37
CA ASN A 235 -0.12 -0.61 -1.42
C ASN A 235 0.48 -1.99 -1.74
N HIS A 236 0.68 -2.32 -3.01
CA HIS A 236 1.37 -3.54 -3.42
C HIS A 236 2.81 -3.60 -2.90
N GLU A 237 3.48 -2.46 -2.75
CA GLU A 237 4.81 -2.42 -2.12
C GLU A 237 4.76 -2.97 -0.68
N LEU A 238 3.71 -2.67 0.09
CA LEU A 238 3.55 -3.19 1.45
C LEU A 238 3.27 -4.70 1.45
N ILE A 239 2.42 -5.17 0.53
CA ILE A 239 2.22 -6.62 0.33
C ILE A 239 3.57 -7.28 0.02
N ARG A 240 4.38 -6.68 -0.86
CA ARG A 240 5.69 -7.22 -1.26
C ARG A 240 6.76 -7.21 -0.17
N ARG A 241 6.60 -6.43 0.89
CA ARG A 241 7.44 -6.53 2.09
C ARG A 241 7.14 -7.78 2.92
N ILE A 242 5.88 -8.26 2.88
CA ILE A 242 5.43 -9.43 3.63
C ILE A 242 5.54 -10.69 2.77
N ILE A 243 5.10 -10.60 1.51
CA ILE A 243 5.20 -11.66 0.49
C ILE A 243 6.12 -11.16 -0.63
N PRO A 244 7.42 -11.47 -0.61
CA PRO A 244 8.36 -11.06 -1.66
C PRO A 244 7.96 -11.57 -3.05
N LYS A 245 8.48 -10.92 -4.09
CA LYS A 245 8.28 -11.40 -5.47
C LYS A 245 8.81 -12.85 -5.59
N GLU A 246 8.13 -13.66 -6.40
CA GLU A 246 8.49 -15.06 -6.66
C GLU A 246 8.36 -16.00 -5.44
N SER A 247 7.76 -15.56 -4.34
CA SER A 247 7.42 -16.43 -3.21
C SER A 247 6.13 -17.20 -3.50
N SER A 248 6.07 -18.50 -3.12
CA SER A 248 4.83 -19.26 -3.17
C SER A 248 3.83 -18.74 -2.14
N MET A 249 2.55 -18.78 -2.51
CA MET A 249 1.41 -18.51 -1.63
C MET A 249 0.57 -19.77 -1.40
N ASP A 250 1.03 -20.95 -1.85
CA ASP A 250 0.23 -22.17 -1.87
C ASP A 250 -0.15 -22.66 -0.47
N ASP A 251 0.72 -22.39 0.53
CA ASP A 251 0.48 -22.72 1.94
C ASP A 251 -0.36 -21.68 2.69
N LEU A 252 -0.68 -20.55 2.03
CA LEU A 252 -1.44 -19.47 2.65
C LEU A 252 -2.95 -19.73 2.51
N THR A 253 -3.67 -19.32 3.56
CA THR A 253 -5.13 -19.35 3.63
C THR A 253 -5.70 -17.93 3.50
N GLN A 254 -7.02 -17.79 3.27
CA GLN A 254 -7.67 -16.49 3.28
C GLN A 254 -7.53 -15.77 4.63
N MET A 255 -7.48 -16.52 5.74
CA MET A 255 -7.28 -15.93 7.06
C MET A 255 -5.87 -15.33 7.23
N ASP A 256 -4.85 -15.95 6.66
CA ASP A 256 -3.49 -15.39 6.63
C ASP A 256 -3.47 -14.07 5.83
N ILE A 257 -4.22 -14.02 4.72
CA ILE A 257 -4.34 -12.81 3.90
C ILE A 257 -5.13 -11.71 4.63
N PHE A 258 -6.24 -12.04 5.29
CA PHE A 258 -6.96 -11.06 6.12
C PHE A 258 -6.06 -10.48 7.21
N ARG A 259 -5.33 -11.34 7.94
CA ARG A 259 -4.36 -10.90 8.93
C ARG A 259 -3.32 -9.96 8.35
N MET A 260 -2.76 -10.29 7.18
CA MET A 260 -1.80 -9.42 6.48
C MET A 260 -2.42 -8.06 6.14
N MET A 261 -3.64 -8.05 5.63
CA MET A 261 -4.33 -6.82 5.24
C MET A 261 -4.73 -5.98 6.45
N ASP A 262 -5.07 -6.58 7.58
CA ASP A 262 -5.33 -5.88 8.83
C ASP A 262 -4.11 -5.05 9.28
N HIS A 263 -2.90 -5.65 9.23
CA HIS A 263 -1.66 -4.92 9.52
C HIS A 263 -1.38 -3.81 8.51
N ILE A 264 -1.61 -4.04 7.21
CA ILE A 264 -1.39 -3.05 6.15
C ILE A 264 -2.40 -1.90 6.27
N ASN A 265 -3.67 -2.20 6.55
CA ASN A 265 -4.74 -1.21 6.65
C ASN A 265 -4.72 -0.42 7.96
N SER A 266 -4.13 -0.96 9.02
CA SER A 266 -3.92 -0.26 10.29
C SER A 266 -2.67 0.62 10.28
N TYR A 267 -1.80 0.49 9.28
CA TYR A 267 -0.56 1.26 9.16
C TYR A 267 -0.84 2.69 8.68
N LYS A 268 -0.46 3.70 9.49
CA LYS A 268 -0.74 5.12 9.22
C LYS A 268 -0.03 5.64 7.98
N ARG A 269 -0.69 6.57 7.28
CA ARG A 269 -0.21 7.14 6.01
C ARG A 269 -0.11 8.66 6.07
N LYS A 270 1.03 9.20 5.68
CA LYS A 270 1.21 10.65 5.59
C LYS A 270 0.16 11.31 4.68
N LYS A 271 -0.16 10.68 3.54
CA LYS A 271 -1.16 11.19 2.59
C LYS A 271 -2.60 11.21 3.14
N LEU A 272 -2.88 10.48 4.22
CA LEU A 272 -4.17 10.48 4.93
C LEU A 272 -4.12 11.35 6.20
N ASN A 273 -3.27 12.36 6.25
CA ASN A 273 -3.06 13.19 7.42
C ASN A 273 -2.71 12.37 8.68
N ASN A 274 -1.85 11.38 8.50
CA ASN A 274 -1.40 10.43 9.55
C ASN A 274 -2.50 9.53 10.13
N ARG A 275 -3.60 9.36 9.41
CA ARG A 275 -4.60 8.33 9.70
C ARG A 275 -4.24 7.03 8.99
N SER A 276 -4.74 5.92 9.51
CA SER A 276 -4.68 4.64 8.83
C SER A 276 -5.77 4.54 7.76
N PRO A 277 -5.62 3.67 6.75
CA PRO A 277 -6.71 3.32 5.84
C PRO A 277 -7.96 2.82 6.56
N TYR A 278 -7.80 2.02 7.64
CA TYR A 278 -8.91 1.54 8.46
C TYR A 278 -9.68 2.69 9.09
N GLU A 279 -8.99 3.64 9.78
CA GLU A 279 -9.62 4.81 10.40
C GLU A 279 -10.32 5.70 9.36
N THR A 280 -9.70 5.90 8.20
CA THR A 280 -10.27 6.73 7.14
C THR A 280 -11.52 6.08 6.54
N PHE A 281 -11.49 4.77 6.26
CA PHE A 281 -12.64 4.05 5.73
C PHE A 281 -13.78 3.95 6.75
N SER A 282 -13.46 3.71 8.02
CA SER A 282 -14.43 3.71 9.12
C SER A 282 -15.17 5.04 9.23
N PHE A 283 -14.45 6.16 9.09
CA PHE A 283 -15.04 7.50 9.08
C PHE A 283 -16.00 7.72 7.91
N LEU A 284 -15.68 7.21 6.71
CA LEU A 284 -16.47 7.40 5.48
C LEU A 284 -17.69 6.46 5.39
N HIS A 285 -17.55 5.23 5.87
CA HIS A 285 -18.52 4.15 5.61
C HIS A 285 -19.02 3.43 6.86
N GLY A 286 -18.40 3.66 8.03
CA GLY A 286 -18.73 3.01 9.29
C GLY A 286 -17.97 1.71 9.56
N GLU A 287 -17.84 1.36 10.84
CA GLU A 287 -17.14 0.14 11.29
C GLU A 287 -17.89 -1.15 10.93
N GLU A 288 -19.22 -1.09 10.87
CA GLU A 288 -20.04 -2.25 10.49
C GLU A 288 -19.71 -2.74 9.07
N VAL A 289 -19.39 -1.81 8.15
CA VAL A 289 -18.97 -2.16 6.80
C VAL A 289 -17.62 -2.85 6.80
N LEU A 290 -16.66 -2.36 7.59
CA LEU A 290 -15.35 -3.00 7.77
C LEU A 290 -15.48 -4.42 8.34
N ALA A 291 -16.37 -4.61 9.31
CA ALA A 291 -16.64 -5.93 9.86
C ALA A 291 -17.20 -6.91 8.82
N LYS A 292 -18.13 -6.45 7.94
CA LYS A 292 -18.65 -7.25 6.81
C LYS A 292 -17.56 -7.58 5.78
N LEU A 293 -16.58 -6.69 5.59
CA LEU A 293 -15.43 -6.89 4.72
C LEU A 293 -14.32 -7.75 5.36
N GLY A 294 -14.51 -8.19 6.62
CA GLY A 294 -13.56 -9.01 7.36
C GLY A 294 -12.33 -8.24 7.87
N CYS A 295 -12.37 -6.90 7.89
CA CYS A 295 -11.27 -6.05 8.34
C CYS A 295 -11.31 -5.81 9.85
N ARG A 296 -10.14 -5.87 10.50
CA ARG A 296 -9.97 -5.62 11.94
C ARG A 296 -8.84 -4.63 12.18
N PRO A 297 -8.95 -3.73 13.18
CA PRO A 297 -7.86 -2.84 13.53
C PRO A 297 -6.75 -3.60 14.28
N ILE A 298 -5.52 -3.19 14.06
CA ILE A 298 -4.33 -3.68 14.78
C ILE A 298 -3.70 -2.50 15.51
N ASP A 299 -3.35 -2.70 16.78
CA ASP A 299 -2.65 -1.68 17.57
C ASP A 299 -1.30 -1.34 16.92
N ALA A 300 -0.93 -0.06 16.98
CA ALA A 300 0.27 0.45 16.33
C ALA A 300 1.55 -0.31 16.72
N LYS A 301 1.68 -0.67 18.00
CA LYS A 301 2.80 -1.45 18.56
C LYS A 301 2.93 -2.86 17.98
N ASP A 302 1.81 -3.45 17.54
CA ASP A 302 1.74 -4.83 17.06
C ASP A 302 1.85 -4.92 15.53
N ILE A 303 1.87 -3.78 14.83
CA ILE A 303 1.97 -3.75 13.36
C ILE A 303 3.30 -4.36 12.91
N CYS A 304 3.19 -5.41 12.09
CA CYS A 304 4.32 -6.10 11.46
C CYS A 304 4.16 -6.14 9.95
N LEU A 305 5.14 -5.60 9.21
CA LEU A 305 5.17 -5.57 7.75
C LEU A 305 6.38 -6.35 7.20
N LYS A 306 6.68 -7.49 7.80
CA LYS A 306 7.77 -8.41 7.39
C LYS A 306 7.26 -9.83 7.18
N PRO A 307 7.99 -10.68 6.45
CA PRO A 307 7.59 -12.06 6.15
C PRO A 307 7.29 -12.92 7.38
N LYS A 308 7.88 -12.60 8.54
CA LYS A 308 7.61 -13.32 9.81
C LYS A 308 6.13 -13.30 10.23
N LEU A 309 5.34 -12.33 9.73
CA LEU A 309 3.91 -12.23 10.01
C LEU A 309 3.13 -13.46 9.56
N LEU A 310 3.51 -14.05 8.41
CA LEU A 310 2.83 -15.19 7.80
C LEU A 310 3.56 -16.52 8.01
N LYS A 311 4.74 -16.51 8.68
CA LYS A 311 5.42 -17.76 9.05
C LYS A 311 4.64 -18.40 10.20
N LYS A 312 4.26 -19.65 9.98
CA LYS A 312 3.72 -20.55 11.00
C LYS A 312 4.84 -21.14 11.85
#